data_81c55295938f270e84510d144615025e
#
_entry.id   81c55295938f270e84510d144615025e
#
_cell.length_a   1.000
_cell.length_b   1.000
_cell.length_c   1.000
_cell.angle_alpha   90.00
_cell.angle_beta   90.00
_cell.angle_gamma   90.00
#
_symmetry.space_group_name_H-M   'P 1'
#
loop_
_entity.id
_entity.type
_entity.pdbx_description
1 polymer ?
#
loop_
_entity_poly.entity_id
_entity_poly.type
_entity_poly.pdbx_seq_one_letter_code
_entity_poly.pdbx_strand_id
1 'polypeptide(L)'
;MKVKIMGKDLKGKELGRGLTQRPDGRYMARAQVAGKSVLLYGWKLRALKKEFAEAVEEARKGSIWLGYEMDTLTLNEWFDEWYEKYKAPTLKNGGSAQYRRKFVNYYGVRIGSKNLKDIRQLHVQTAIADMLEAGRSSKSVREATGILQNCIEAAMANGLTSINPTVGVVIPK
;
A
#
# COMPACT_ATOMS: atom_id res chain seq x y z
N MET A 1 -20.02 11.88 4.32
CA MET A 1 -20.78 10.62 4.11
C MET A 1 -20.77 10.26 2.63
N LYS A 2 -20.06 9.20 2.20
CA LYS A 2 -20.17 8.70 0.81
C LYS A 2 -21.48 7.92 0.69
N VAL A 3 -22.42 8.42 -0.12
CA VAL A 3 -23.68 7.73 -0.44
C VAL A 3 -23.33 6.37 -1.06
N LYS A 4 -23.72 5.29 -0.41
CA LYS A 4 -23.63 3.93 -0.94
C LYS A 4 -24.62 3.79 -2.10
N ILE A 5 -24.16 3.95 -3.34
CA ILE A 5 -24.99 3.71 -4.52
C ILE A 5 -25.19 2.21 -4.66
N MET A 6 -26.40 1.74 -4.40
CA MET A 6 -26.86 0.37 -4.68
C MET A 6 -27.23 0.27 -6.14
N GLY A 7 -26.70 -0.73 -6.84
CA GLY A 7 -27.08 -0.97 -8.24
C GLY A 7 -28.49 -1.53 -8.34
N LYS A 8 -29.20 -1.21 -9.43
CA LYS A 8 -30.61 -1.60 -9.67
C LYS A 8 -30.72 -2.41 -10.95
N ASP A 9 -31.79 -3.20 -11.04
CA ASP A 9 -32.22 -3.82 -12.30
C ASP A 9 -33.05 -2.83 -13.15
N LEU A 10 -33.45 -3.27 -14.35
CA LEU A 10 -34.28 -2.45 -15.28
C LEU A 10 -35.68 -2.16 -14.73
N LYS A 11 -36.12 -2.86 -13.68
CA LYS A 11 -37.41 -2.66 -13.01
C LYS A 11 -37.27 -1.82 -11.73
N GLY A 12 -36.06 -1.33 -11.43
CA GLY A 12 -35.78 -0.50 -10.26
C GLY A 12 -35.50 -1.26 -8.97
N LYS A 13 -35.49 -2.62 -9.01
CA LYS A 13 -35.19 -3.47 -7.84
C LYS A 13 -33.71 -3.42 -7.52
N GLU A 14 -33.37 -3.29 -6.25
CA GLU A 14 -31.99 -3.28 -5.78
C GLU A 14 -31.32 -4.65 -5.95
N LEU A 15 -30.15 -4.66 -6.59
CA LEU A 15 -29.38 -5.86 -6.85
C LEU A 15 -28.25 -6.10 -5.85
N GLY A 16 -27.79 -5.04 -5.20
CA GLY A 16 -26.65 -5.01 -4.30
C GLY A 16 -25.51 -4.14 -4.82
N ARG A 17 -24.46 -4.02 -4.02
CA ARG A 17 -23.30 -3.16 -4.33
C ARG A 17 -22.53 -3.71 -5.52
N GLY A 18 -22.22 -2.84 -6.48
CA GLY A 18 -21.44 -3.18 -7.67
C GLY A 18 -22.17 -3.99 -8.73
N LEU A 19 -23.48 -4.23 -8.57
CA LEU A 19 -24.31 -5.00 -9.49
C LEU A 19 -25.30 -4.09 -10.21
N THR A 20 -25.38 -4.15 -11.53
CA THR A 20 -26.35 -3.42 -12.34
C THR A 20 -26.88 -4.33 -13.44
N GLN A 21 -28.09 -4.05 -13.95
CA GLN A 21 -28.60 -4.67 -15.15
C GLN A 21 -28.48 -3.69 -16.32
N ARG A 22 -27.93 -4.16 -17.42
CA ARG A 22 -27.76 -3.39 -18.65
C ARG A 22 -29.03 -3.40 -19.48
N PRO A 23 -29.19 -2.44 -20.42
CA PRO A 23 -30.34 -2.39 -21.34
C PRO A 23 -30.52 -3.65 -22.20
N ASP A 24 -29.43 -4.36 -22.49
CA ASP A 24 -29.41 -5.64 -23.21
C ASP A 24 -29.89 -6.85 -22.37
N GLY A 25 -30.31 -6.60 -21.11
CA GLY A 25 -30.81 -7.61 -20.19
C GLY A 25 -29.71 -8.34 -19.39
N ARG A 26 -28.45 -8.23 -19.77
CA ARG A 26 -27.32 -8.82 -19.01
C ARG A 26 -27.09 -8.08 -17.70
N TYR A 27 -26.70 -8.82 -16.68
CA TYR A 27 -26.21 -8.27 -15.44
C TYR A 27 -24.70 -8.01 -15.54
N MET A 28 -24.26 -6.93 -14.93
CA MET A 28 -22.86 -6.54 -14.78
C MET A 28 -22.52 -6.46 -13.29
N ALA A 29 -21.41 -7.05 -12.92
CA ALA A 29 -20.84 -6.99 -11.58
C ALA A 29 -19.46 -6.32 -11.65
N ARG A 30 -19.23 -5.29 -10.84
CA ARG A 30 -17.96 -4.54 -10.80
C ARG A 30 -17.53 -4.25 -9.37
N ALA A 31 -16.26 -4.53 -9.05
CA ALA A 31 -15.60 -4.12 -7.82
C ALA A 31 -14.16 -3.69 -8.10
N GLN A 32 -13.65 -2.83 -7.23
CA GLN A 32 -12.22 -2.57 -7.10
C GLN A 32 -11.75 -3.29 -5.83
N VAL A 33 -10.80 -4.19 -5.97
CA VAL A 33 -10.23 -4.97 -4.87
C VAL A 33 -8.73 -4.93 -4.97
N ALA A 34 -8.07 -4.37 -3.97
CA ALA A 34 -6.62 -4.31 -3.90
C ALA A 34 -5.95 -3.74 -5.18
N GLY A 35 -6.49 -2.65 -5.71
CA GLY A 35 -5.99 -2.02 -6.94
C GLY A 35 -6.36 -2.74 -8.24
N LYS A 36 -6.96 -3.95 -8.16
CA LYS A 36 -7.44 -4.71 -9.32
C LYS A 36 -8.93 -4.45 -9.57
N SER A 37 -9.31 -4.33 -10.84
CA SER A 37 -10.72 -4.22 -11.23
C SER A 37 -11.27 -5.61 -11.54
N VAL A 38 -12.27 -6.04 -10.76
CA VAL A 38 -13.05 -7.25 -11.05
C VAL A 38 -14.29 -6.83 -11.81
N LEU A 39 -14.48 -7.34 -13.02
CA LEU A 39 -15.60 -7.01 -13.90
C LEU A 39 -16.12 -8.30 -14.55
N LEU A 40 -17.39 -8.65 -14.27
CA LEU A 40 -18.04 -9.84 -14.80
C LEU A 40 -19.39 -9.49 -15.42
N TYR A 41 -19.81 -10.30 -16.39
CA TYR A 41 -21.10 -10.18 -17.06
C TYR A 41 -21.80 -11.56 -17.05
N GLY A 42 -23.13 -11.56 -16.89
CA GLY A 42 -23.90 -12.79 -16.92
C GLY A 42 -25.39 -12.56 -17.19
N TRP A 43 -26.06 -13.57 -17.72
CA TRP A 43 -27.50 -13.53 -17.96
C TRP A 43 -28.33 -13.91 -16.73
N LYS A 44 -27.76 -14.72 -15.82
CA LYS A 44 -28.42 -15.19 -14.62
C LYS A 44 -27.83 -14.51 -13.38
N LEU A 45 -28.60 -13.66 -12.71
CA LEU A 45 -28.14 -12.89 -11.57
C LEU A 45 -27.54 -13.75 -10.44
N ARG A 46 -28.17 -14.91 -10.14
CA ARG A 46 -27.70 -15.80 -9.06
C ARG A 46 -26.32 -16.41 -9.37
N ALA A 47 -26.11 -16.85 -10.60
CA ALA A 47 -24.81 -17.36 -11.04
C ALA A 47 -23.74 -16.27 -11.01
N LEU A 48 -24.04 -15.10 -11.59
CA LEU A 48 -23.13 -13.97 -11.60
C LEU A 48 -22.74 -13.51 -10.18
N LYS A 49 -23.68 -13.50 -9.23
CA LYS A 49 -23.38 -13.17 -7.83
C LYS A 49 -22.40 -14.15 -7.20
N LYS A 50 -22.52 -15.43 -7.48
CA LYS A 50 -21.62 -16.47 -6.98
C LYS A 50 -20.22 -16.30 -7.56
N GLU A 51 -20.11 -16.25 -8.89
CA GLU A 51 -18.84 -16.04 -9.59
C GLU A 51 -18.15 -14.72 -9.19
N PHE A 52 -18.94 -13.68 -8.98
CA PHE A 52 -18.40 -12.38 -8.56
C PHE A 52 -17.86 -12.41 -7.13
N ALA A 53 -18.54 -13.09 -6.21
CA ALA A 53 -18.07 -13.27 -4.86
C ALA A 53 -16.76 -14.07 -4.82
N GLU A 54 -16.67 -15.15 -5.61
CA GLU A 54 -15.48 -15.99 -5.74
C GLU A 54 -14.30 -15.19 -6.34
N ALA A 55 -14.53 -14.41 -7.39
CA ALA A 55 -13.51 -13.57 -8.03
C ALA A 55 -13.03 -12.43 -7.11
N VAL A 56 -13.93 -11.83 -6.30
CA VAL A 56 -13.58 -10.82 -5.30
C VAL A 56 -12.72 -11.44 -4.20
N GLU A 57 -13.08 -12.62 -3.70
CA GLU A 57 -12.31 -13.32 -2.67
C GLU A 57 -10.93 -13.77 -3.20
N GLU A 58 -10.86 -14.25 -4.44
CA GLU A 58 -9.58 -14.60 -5.07
C GLU A 58 -8.68 -13.37 -5.26
N ALA A 59 -9.25 -12.24 -5.72
CA ALA A 59 -8.53 -10.99 -5.83
C ALA A 59 -8.03 -10.50 -4.47
N ARG A 60 -8.82 -10.68 -3.40
CA ARG A 60 -8.46 -10.34 -2.03
C ARG A 60 -7.36 -11.25 -1.48
N LYS A 61 -7.45 -12.57 -1.71
CA LYS A 61 -6.40 -13.53 -1.30
C LYS A 61 -5.06 -13.21 -1.96
N GLY A 62 -5.05 -12.84 -3.23
CA GLY A 62 -3.84 -12.39 -3.94
C GLY A 62 -3.30 -11.04 -3.48
N SER A 63 -4.01 -10.31 -2.62
CA SER A 63 -3.60 -9.01 -2.05
C SER A 63 -3.12 -9.10 -0.61
N ILE A 64 -3.20 -10.29 0.01
CA ILE A 64 -2.70 -10.50 1.37
C ILE A 64 -1.23 -10.95 1.28
N TRP A 65 -0.35 -10.19 1.91
CA TRP A 65 1.07 -10.53 2.04
C TRP A 65 1.42 -10.67 3.52
N LEU A 66 1.92 -11.83 3.92
CA LEU A 66 2.26 -12.15 5.33
C LEU A 66 1.17 -11.78 6.35
N GLY A 67 -0.11 -11.91 5.98
CA GLY A 67 -1.22 -11.55 6.86
C GLY A 67 -1.68 -10.09 6.79
N TYR A 68 -1.00 -9.25 6.00
CA TYR A 68 -1.41 -7.87 5.75
C TYR A 68 -2.15 -7.72 4.42
N GLU A 69 -3.21 -6.91 4.40
CA GLU A 69 -3.76 -6.46 3.13
C GLU A 69 -2.75 -5.51 2.48
N MET A 70 -2.27 -5.83 1.26
CA MET A 70 -1.25 -5.02 0.56
C MET A 70 -1.68 -3.56 0.39
N ASP A 71 -2.99 -3.30 0.34
CA ASP A 71 -3.54 -1.96 0.21
C ASP A 71 -3.47 -1.12 1.50
N THR A 72 -3.32 -1.77 2.64
CA THR A 72 -3.26 -1.11 3.96
C THR A 72 -1.90 -1.25 4.64
N LEU A 73 -0.96 -2.01 4.05
CA LEU A 73 0.37 -2.21 4.59
C LEU A 73 1.10 -0.87 4.76
N THR A 74 1.42 -0.53 5.98
CA THR A 74 2.13 0.71 6.32
C THR A 74 3.63 0.56 6.13
N LEU A 75 4.33 1.70 6.02
CA LEU A 75 5.79 1.71 5.94
C LEU A 75 6.45 1.10 7.20
N ASN A 76 5.90 1.32 8.39
CA ASN A 76 6.44 0.73 9.62
C ASN A 76 6.30 -0.78 9.64
N GLU A 77 5.13 -1.30 9.28
CA GLU A 77 4.89 -2.75 9.20
C GLU A 77 5.82 -3.42 8.19
N TRP A 78 5.95 -2.82 7.00
CA TRP A 78 6.91 -3.31 6.01
C TRP A 78 8.35 -3.23 6.51
N PHE A 79 8.75 -2.12 7.13
CA PHE A 79 10.10 -1.96 7.65
C PHE A 79 10.46 -3.03 8.67
N ASP A 80 9.55 -3.34 9.60
CA ASP A 80 9.78 -4.37 10.61
C ASP A 80 9.98 -5.76 9.97
N GLU A 81 9.13 -6.14 9.00
CA GLU A 81 9.27 -7.41 8.26
C GLU A 81 10.57 -7.46 7.44
N TRP A 82 10.86 -6.40 6.70
CA TRP A 82 12.08 -6.30 5.91
C TRP A 82 13.33 -6.34 6.79
N TYR A 83 13.29 -5.60 7.88
CA TYR A 83 14.41 -5.51 8.79
C TYR A 83 14.75 -6.88 9.37
N GLU A 84 13.79 -7.59 9.92
CA GLU A 84 14.01 -8.90 10.53
C GLU A 84 14.49 -9.96 9.51
N LYS A 85 13.91 -9.97 8.31
CA LYS A 85 14.18 -11.01 7.31
C LYS A 85 15.41 -10.74 6.44
N TYR A 86 15.66 -9.49 6.10
CA TYR A 86 16.69 -9.14 5.13
C TYR A 86 17.87 -8.40 5.73
N LYS A 87 17.64 -7.52 6.72
CA LYS A 87 18.68 -6.62 7.20
C LYS A 87 19.36 -7.12 8.48
N ALA A 88 18.61 -7.51 9.50
CA ALA A 88 19.16 -7.94 10.78
C ALA A 88 20.19 -9.08 10.65
N PRO A 89 19.98 -10.11 9.80
CA PRO A 89 20.96 -11.17 9.61
C PRO A 89 22.30 -10.71 9.01
N THR A 90 22.32 -9.55 8.33
CA THR A 90 23.55 -9.00 7.71
C THR A 90 24.34 -8.06 8.62
N LEU A 91 23.76 -7.70 9.76
CA LEU A 91 24.38 -6.75 10.70
C LEU A 91 25.14 -7.47 11.81
N LYS A 92 26.36 -7.01 12.08
CA LYS A 92 27.15 -7.51 13.22
C LYS A 92 26.54 -7.05 14.54
N ASN A 93 26.81 -7.81 15.61
CA ASN A 93 26.36 -7.50 16.98
C ASN A 93 26.64 -6.05 17.35
N GLY A 94 25.59 -5.31 17.81
CA GLY A 94 25.63 -3.89 18.19
C GLY A 94 25.17 -2.89 17.11
N GLY A 95 25.26 -3.22 15.82
CA GLY A 95 24.80 -2.34 14.73
C GLY A 95 23.30 -2.40 14.48
N SER A 96 22.69 -3.52 14.81
CA SER A 96 21.28 -3.85 14.55
C SER A 96 20.31 -2.85 15.22
N ALA A 97 20.42 -2.67 16.51
CA ALA A 97 19.56 -1.75 17.28
C ALA A 97 19.70 -0.28 16.84
N GLN A 98 20.94 0.13 16.51
CA GLN A 98 21.19 1.51 16.04
C GLN A 98 20.58 1.77 14.66
N TYR A 99 20.64 0.77 13.75
CA TYR A 99 20.05 0.85 12.42
C TYR A 99 18.54 1.02 12.50
N ARG A 100 17.84 0.15 13.25
CA ARG A 100 16.40 0.23 13.49
C ARG A 100 16.00 1.55 14.14
N ARG A 101 16.69 1.96 15.22
CA ARG A 101 16.42 3.22 15.92
C ARG A 101 16.58 4.44 15.00
N LYS A 102 17.56 4.41 14.09
CA LYS A 102 17.74 5.49 13.10
C LYS A 102 16.52 5.59 12.17
N PHE A 103 16.02 4.49 11.62
CA PHE A 103 14.80 4.53 10.82
C PHE A 103 13.60 5.05 11.60
N VAL A 104 13.32 4.47 12.78
CA VAL A 104 12.18 4.85 13.61
C VAL A 104 12.20 6.34 13.94
N ASN A 105 13.32 6.88 14.41
CA ASN A 105 13.42 8.27 14.83
C ASN A 105 13.40 9.30 13.68
N TYR A 106 13.73 8.86 12.46
CA TYR A 106 13.83 9.77 11.31
C TYR A 106 12.58 9.69 10.42
N TYR A 107 12.16 8.49 10.03
CA TYR A 107 11.05 8.27 9.11
C TYR A 107 9.85 7.58 9.75
N GLY A 108 10.06 6.63 10.66
CA GLY A 108 9.00 5.86 11.30
C GLY A 108 7.96 6.75 11.98
N VAL A 109 8.39 7.75 12.76
CA VAL A 109 7.49 8.69 13.47
C VAL A 109 6.81 9.72 12.55
N ARG A 110 7.31 9.95 11.33
CA ARG A 110 6.83 11.01 10.41
C ARG A 110 5.90 10.47 9.33
N ILE A 111 6.34 9.40 8.68
CA ILE A 111 5.63 8.82 7.54
C ILE A 111 5.39 7.32 7.71
N GLY A 112 5.82 6.73 8.81
CA GLY A 112 5.73 5.29 9.05
C GLY A 112 4.31 4.72 9.10
N SER A 113 3.33 5.54 9.51
CA SER A 113 1.91 5.16 9.55
C SER A 113 1.20 5.28 8.20
N LYS A 114 1.86 5.84 7.17
CA LYS A 114 1.27 5.92 5.83
C LYS A 114 1.32 4.57 5.14
N ASN A 115 0.30 4.28 4.35
CA ASN A 115 0.32 3.12 3.48
C ASN A 115 1.54 3.20 2.53
N LEU A 116 2.27 2.12 2.44
CA LEU A 116 3.52 2.04 1.68
C LEU A 116 3.36 2.52 0.23
N LYS A 117 2.29 2.12 -0.43
CA LYS A 117 1.99 2.50 -1.82
C LYS A 117 1.55 3.95 -2.01
N ASP A 118 1.16 4.65 -0.93
CA ASP A 118 0.70 6.05 -0.97
C ASP A 118 1.83 7.03 -0.66
N ILE A 119 3.02 6.54 -0.30
CA ILE A 119 4.17 7.39 -0.07
C ILE A 119 4.69 7.95 -1.39
N ARG A 120 4.86 9.25 -1.43
CA ARG A 120 5.37 9.99 -2.60
C ARG A 120 6.64 10.75 -2.22
N GLN A 121 7.41 11.16 -3.21
CA GLN A 121 8.64 11.95 -3.03
C GLN A 121 8.42 13.17 -2.13
N LEU A 122 7.30 13.87 -2.27
CA LEU A 122 6.95 15.03 -1.45
C LEU A 122 6.89 14.68 0.05
N HIS A 123 6.35 13.52 0.42
CA HIS A 123 6.32 13.09 1.83
C HIS A 123 7.72 12.89 2.39
N VAL A 124 8.63 12.31 1.59
CA VAL A 124 10.02 12.12 1.99
C VAL A 124 10.75 13.47 2.07
N GLN A 125 10.53 14.35 1.10
CA GLN A 125 11.15 15.68 1.08
C GLN A 125 10.69 16.54 2.27
N THR A 126 9.39 16.51 2.63
CA THR A 126 8.85 17.18 3.81
C THR A 126 9.49 16.63 5.08
N ALA A 127 9.58 15.30 5.22
CA ALA A 127 10.25 14.69 6.37
C ALA A 127 11.73 15.10 6.48
N ILE A 128 12.44 15.25 5.35
CA ILE A 128 13.82 15.76 5.33
C ILE A 128 13.88 17.20 5.84
N ALA A 129 12.99 18.07 5.37
CA ALA A 129 12.92 19.47 5.81
C ALA A 129 12.67 19.57 7.32
N ASP A 130 11.68 18.83 7.83
CA ASP A 130 11.34 18.79 9.26
C ASP A 130 12.51 18.29 10.12
N MET A 131 13.29 17.33 9.63
CA MET A 131 14.46 16.81 10.34
C MET A 131 15.58 17.84 10.42
N LEU A 132 15.83 18.57 9.34
CA LEU A 132 16.86 19.62 9.31
C LEU A 132 16.46 20.82 10.18
N GLU A 133 15.19 21.23 10.14
CA GLU A 133 14.64 22.27 10.99
C GLU A 133 14.74 21.90 12.48
N ALA A 134 14.53 20.61 12.81
CA ALA A 134 14.73 20.08 14.16
C ALA A 134 16.22 19.91 14.54
N GLY A 135 17.16 20.47 13.77
CA GLY A 135 18.61 20.48 14.07
C GLY A 135 19.33 19.17 13.78
N ARG A 136 18.76 18.24 13.00
CA ARG A 136 19.48 17.03 12.59
C ARG A 136 20.52 17.37 11.53
N SER A 137 21.73 16.79 11.64
CA SER A 137 22.78 17.03 10.66
C SER A 137 22.44 16.41 9.30
N SER A 138 22.82 17.09 8.21
CA SER A 138 22.66 16.59 6.85
C SER A 138 23.26 15.18 6.66
N LYS A 139 24.37 14.87 7.34
CA LYS A 139 24.98 13.53 7.34
C LYS A 139 24.03 12.49 7.91
N SER A 140 23.46 12.74 9.08
CA SER A 140 22.53 11.81 9.73
C SER A 140 21.25 11.62 8.94
N VAL A 141 20.75 12.69 8.29
CA VAL A 141 19.57 12.63 7.41
C VAL A 141 19.88 11.78 6.16
N ARG A 142 21.06 11.95 5.53
CA ARG A 142 21.46 11.09 4.39
C ARG A 142 21.55 9.63 4.76
N GLU A 143 22.16 9.31 5.90
CA GLU A 143 22.26 7.93 6.38
C GLU A 143 20.87 7.32 6.61
N ALA A 144 19.96 8.07 7.23
CA ALA A 144 18.57 7.62 7.44
C ALA A 144 17.80 7.47 6.11
N THR A 145 18.03 8.38 5.14
CA THR A 145 17.43 8.29 3.80
C THR A 145 17.93 7.05 3.06
N GLY A 146 19.21 6.70 3.19
CA GLY A 146 19.75 5.46 2.63
C GLY A 146 19.10 4.19 3.23
N ILE A 147 18.75 4.22 4.53
CA ILE A 147 17.98 3.13 5.15
C ILE A 147 16.59 3.03 4.53
N LEU A 148 15.88 4.15 4.39
CA LEU A 148 14.56 4.20 3.76
C LEU A 148 14.64 3.71 2.31
N GLN A 149 15.64 4.16 1.55
CA GLN A 149 15.82 3.74 0.16
C GLN A 149 15.97 2.22 0.04
N ASN A 150 16.85 1.60 0.82
CA ASN A 150 17.04 0.15 0.81
C ASN A 150 15.75 -0.62 1.15
N CYS A 151 14.98 -0.10 2.12
CA CYS A 151 13.70 -0.67 2.50
C CYS A 151 12.65 -0.58 1.37
N ILE A 152 12.58 0.56 0.69
CA ILE A 152 11.66 0.77 -0.45
C ILE A 152 12.08 -0.05 -1.68
N GLU A 153 13.37 -0.16 -1.97
CA GLU A 153 13.87 -0.98 -3.08
C GLU A 153 13.50 -2.46 -2.87
N ALA A 154 13.61 -2.95 -1.63
CA ALA A 154 13.14 -4.28 -1.29
C ALA A 154 11.60 -4.41 -1.41
N ALA A 155 10.83 -3.37 -1.07
CA ALA A 155 9.39 -3.36 -1.27
C ALA A 155 9.02 -3.45 -2.75
N MET A 156 9.73 -2.72 -3.61
CA MET A 156 9.54 -2.78 -5.06
C MET A 156 9.88 -4.18 -5.62
N ALA A 157 10.98 -4.77 -5.18
CA ALA A 157 11.36 -6.13 -5.56
C ALA A 157 10.33 -7.20 -5.16
N ASN A 158 9.58 -6.95 -4.06
CA ASN A 158 8.48 -7.80 -3.60
C ASN A 158 7.10 -7.40 -4.19
N GLY A 159 7.04 -6.41 -5.10
CA GLY A 159 5.79 -5.97 -5.74
C GLY A 159 4.82 -5.21 -4.84
N LEU A 160 5.28 -4.73 -3.67
CA LEU A 160 4.45 -4.02 -2.68
C LEU A 160 4.22 -2.54 -3.07
N THR A 161 5.10 -1.97 -3.85
CA THR A 161 4.98 -0.64 -4.46
C THR A 161 5.69 -0.60 -5.81
N SER A 162 5.25 0.26 -6.71
CA SER A 162 5.87 0.48 -8.01
C SER A 162 6.69 1.78 -8.09
N ILE A 163 6.69 2.58 -7.01
CA ILE A 163 7.30 3.90 -6.98
C ILE A 163 8.36 3.93 -5.89
N ASN A 164 9.55 4.46 -6.22
CA ASN A 164 10.57 4.78 -5.23
C ASN A 164 10.50 6.26 -4.85
N PRO A 165 9.91 6.61 -3.68
CA PRO A 165 9.74 7.99 -3.25
C PRO A 165 11.05 8.65 -2.80
N THR A 166 12.16 7.92 -2.72
CA THR A 166 13.46 8.47 -2.31
C THR A 166 14.27 9.01 -3.50
N VAL A 167 13.84 8.71 -4.73
CA VAL A 167 14.50 9.21 -5.93
C VAL A 167 14.27 10.70 -6.09
N GLY A 168 15.33 11.46 -6.34
CA GLY A 168 15.26 12.90 -6.58
C GLY A 168 15.02 13.78 -5.35
N VAL A 169 15.09 13.21 -4.13
CA VAL A 169 15.05 14.04 -2.91
C VAL A 169 16.34 14.84 -2.74
N VAL A 170 16.21 16.03 -2.21
CA VAL A 170 17.33 16.96 -1.99
C VAL A 170 17.66 17.07 -0.51
N ILE A 171 18.91 16.79 -0.16
CA ILE A 171 19.45 16.99 1.19
C ILE A 171 20.60 17.99 1.09
N PRO A 172 20.48 19.19 1.67
CA PRO A 172 21.54 20.19 1.67
C PRO A 172 22.87 19.64 2.20
N LYS A 173 23.98 20.26 1.78
CA LYS A 173 25.33 19.88 2.25
C LYS A 173 25.55 20.30 3.69
#